data_ee776b8aa2f55c03d6f244aff0385eea
#
_entry.id   ee776b8aa2f55c03d6f244aff0385eea
#
_cell.length_a   1.000
_cell.length_b   1.000
_cell.length_c   1.000
_cell.angle_alpha   90.00
_cell.angle_beta   90.00
_cell.angle_gamma   90.00
#
_symmetry.space_group_name_H-M   'P 1'
#
loop_
_entity.id
_entity.type
_entity.pdbx_description
1 polymer ?
#
loop_
_entity_poly.entity_id
_entity_poly.type
_entity_poly.pdbx_seq_one_letter_code
_entity_poly.pdbx_strand_id
1 'polypeptide(L)'
;MPFRIGEREYLENVNLTQEEFFQKLKQGLDVSTSMPSPGTLMDTFDAKLKEYEDLVYIPMSSGLSGSCQAAKTLAEDYDGRVQVVDNKRISVTMRNSVLDALRLAKSGKNAAEIREILEQDAFNTSIYIMLDTLYYLKKGGRITPAAAALGTLLKLKPILQLHGEKLDAFAKARTIMQ
;
A
#
# COMPACT_ATOMS: atom_id res chain seq x y z
N MET A 1 5.97 -1.06 -8.98
CA MET A 1 6.46 -0.16 -7.90
C MET A 1 7.93 0.13 -8.13
N PRO A 2 8.42 1.38 -7.98
CA PRO A 2 9.84 1.69 -8.08
C PRO A 2 10.61 1.22 -6.83
N PHE A 3 11.78 0.62 -7.05
CA PHE A 3 12.75 0.25 -6.03
C PHE A 3 14.07 0.94 -6.29
N ARG A 4 14.73 1.39 -5.24
CA ARG A 4 16.13 1.79 -5.28
C ARG A 4 16.96 0.78 -4.50
N ILE A 5 17.95 0.17 -5.16
CA ILE A 5 18.86 -0.80 -4.55
C ILE A 5 20.30 -0.31 -4.78
N GLY A 6 20.94 0.13 -3.72
CA GLY A 6 22.17 0.90 -3.81
C GLY A 6 21.93 2.19 -4.60
N GLU A 7 22.68 2.39 -5.68
CA GLU A 7 22.58 3.58 -6.54
C GLU A 7 21.66 3.38 -7.77
N ARG A 8 21.08 2.21 -7.96
CA ARG A 8 20.27 1.88 -9.14
C ARG A 8 18.79 1.85 -8.83
N GLU A 9 18.01 2.32 -9.80
CA GLU A 9 16.55 2.24 -9.76
C GLU A 9 16.05 1.05 -10.57
N TYR A 10 15.01 0.41 -10.05
CA TYR A 10 14.36 -0.75 -10.63
C TYR A 10 12.84 -0.59 -10.61
N LEU A 11 12.19 -1.21 -11.57
CA LEU A 11 10.74 -1.34 -11.63
C LEU A 11 10.35 -2.82 -11.48
N GLU A 12 9.48 -3.08 -10.53
CA GLU A 12 8.96 -4.42 -10.27
C GLU A 12 8.35 -5.04 -11.52
N ASN A 13 8.74 -6.28 -11.82
CA ASN A 13 8.31 -7.05 -12.99
C ASN A 13 8.66 -6.43 -14.36
N VAL A 14 9.52 -5.41 -14.40
CA VAL A 14 10.06 -4.82 -15.64
C VAL A 14 11.54 -5.14 -15.78
N ASN A 15 12.34 -4.70 -14.81
CA ASN A 15 13.78 -4.92 -14.78
C ASN A 15 14.29 -5.44 -13.42
N LEU A 16 13.37 -5.94 -12.58
CA LEU A 16 13.67 -6.59 -11.30
C LEU A 16 12.63 -7.68 -11.05
N THR A 17 13.09 -8.93 -11.01
CA THR A 17 12.26 -10.05 -10.59
C THR A 17 12.20 -10.14 -9.05
N GLN A 18 11.19 -10.85 -8.54
CA GLN A 18 11.07 -11.07 -7.10
C GLN A 18 12.28 -11.85 -6.55
N GLU A 19 12.78 -12.82 -7.28
CA GLU A 19 13.95 -13.62 -6.88
C GLU A 19 15.21 -12.75 -6.79
N GLU A 20 15.50 -11.96 -7.80
CA GLU A 20 16.64 -11.02 -7.82
C GLU A 20 16.53 -10.00 -6.68
N PHE A 21 15.32 -9.50 -6.39
CA PHE A 21 15.08 -8.60 -5.26
C PHE A 21 15.50 -9.25 -3.94
N PHE A 22 15.04 -10.47 -3.67
CA PHE A 22 15.38 -11.18 -2.42
C PHE A 22 16.86 -11.58 -2.35
N GLN A 23 17.49 -11.90 -3.48
CA GLN A 23 18.95 -12.14 -3.51
C GLN A 23 19.72 -10.88 -3.12
N LYS A 24 19.37 -9.72 -3.70
CA LYS A 24 19.99 -8.43 -3.35
C LYS A 24 19.75 -8.05 -1.88
N LEU A 25 18.57 -8.32 -1.37
CA LEU A 25 18.23 -8.09 0.03
C LEU A 25 19.09 -8.96 0.97
N LYS A 26 19.29 -10.25 0.65
CA LYS A 26 20.16 -11.17 1.40
C LYS A 26 21.64 -10.75 1.37
N GLN A 27 22.08 -10.07 0.32
CA GLN A 27 23.43 -9.50 0.22
C GLN A 27 23.62 -8.25 1.10
N GLY A 28 22.58 -7.79 1.80
CA GLY A 28 22.63 -6.63 2.67
C GLY A 28 22.66 -5.30 1.94
N LEU A 29 22.31 -5.27 0.67
CA LEU A 29 22.26 -4.03 -0.10
C LEU A 29 21.19 -3.09 0.48
N ASP A 30 21.44 -1.80 0.39
CA ASP A 30 20.48 -0.79 0.80
C ASP A 30 19.29 -0.77 -0.16
N VAL A 31 18.10 -1.02 0.37
CA VAL A 31 16.86 -1.10 -0.40
C VAL A 31 15.87 -0.07 0.14
N SER A 32 15.31 0.72 -0.77
CA SER A 32 14.18 1.61 -0.50
C SER A 32 13.14 1.51 -1.60
N THR A 33 11.93 2.01 -1.31
CA THR A 33 10.83 2.07 -2.26
C THR A 33 10.35 3.50 -2.38
N SER A 34 9.83 3.87 -3.54
CA SER A 34 9.18 5.15 -3.76
C SER A 34 7.75 4.96 -4.28
N MET A 35 6.95 6.01 -4.16
CA MET A 35 5.67 6.08 -4.86
C MET A 35 5.90 6.24 -6.36
N PRO A 36 4.91 5.95 -7.22
CA PRO A 36 4.93 6.31 -8.63
C PRO A 36 5.19 7.82 -8.79
N SER A 37 5.87 8.22 -9.88
CA SER A 37 6.03 9.64 -10.15
C SER A 37 4.67 10.30 -10.47
N PRO A 38 4.48 11.59 -10.19
CA PRO A 38 3.28 12.32 -10.60
C PRO A 38 2.94 12.13 -12.07
N GLY A 39 3.93 12.26 -12.97
CA GLY A 39 3.74 12.05 -14.40
C GLY A 39 3.21 10.66 -14.74
N THR A 40 3.74 9.60 -14.13
CA THR A 40 3.24 8.22 -14.33
C THR A 40 1.78 8.06 -13.91
N LEU A 41 1.36 8.74 -12.82
CA LEU A 41 -0.04 8.71 -12.38
C LEU A 41 -0.93 9.46 -13.36
N MET A 42 -0.54 10.66 -13.78
CA MET A 42 -1.28 11.46 -14.76
C MET A 42 -1.43 10.71 -16.09
N ASP A 43 -0.33 10.17 -16.63
CA ASP A 43 -0.37 9.36 -17.86
C ASP A 43 -1.36 8.19 -17.76
N THR A 44 -1.43 7.57 -16.57
CA THR A 44 -2.36 6.46 -16.30
C THR A 44 -3.81 6.96 -16.27
N PHE A 45 -4.08 8.08 -15.57
CA PHE A 45 -5.41 8.67 -15.50
C PHE A 45 -5.88 9.13 -16.87
N ASP A 46 -5.04 9.85 -17.61
CA ASP A 46 -5.34 10.34 -18.96
C ASP A 46 -5.64 9.20 -19.93
N ALA A 47 -4.84 8.13 -19.89
CA ALA A 47 -5.07 6.97 -20.72
C ALA A 47 -6.43 6.32 -20.44
N LYS A 48 -6.79 6.18 -19.14
CA LYS A 48 -8.07 5.55 -18.76
C LYS A 48 -9.27 6.43 -19.01
N LEU A 49 -9.16 7.73 -18.82
CA LEU A 49 -10.23 8.68 -19.09
C LEU A 49 -10.55 8.90 -20.58
N LYS A 50 -9.73 8.34 -21.50
CA LYS A 50 -10.07 8.23 -22.92
C LYS A 50 -11.08 7.10 -23.19
N GLU A 51 -11.10 6.07 -22.32
CA GLU A 51 -11.94 4.88 -22.47
C GLU A 51 -13.17 4.92 -21.57
N TYR A 52 -13.11 5.64 -20.44
CA TYR A 52 -14.12 5.65 -19.39
C TYR A 52 -14.49 7.08 -18.99
N GLU A 53 -15.72 7.31 -18.55
CA GLU A 53 -16.20 8.60 -18.09
C GLU A 53 -15.51 9.05 -16.81
N ASP A 54 -15.35 8.13 -15.86
CA ASP A 54 -14.69 8.35 -14.58
C ASP A 54 -13.86 7.13 -14.17
N LEU A 55 -13.05 7.28 -13.16
CA LEU A 55 -12.26 6.20 -12.61
C LEU A 55 -12.14 6.26 -11.08
N VAL A 56 -12.01 5.09 -10.47
CA VAL A 56 -11.72 4.93 -9.05
C VAL A 56 -10.28 4.43 -8.90
N TYR A 57 -9.43 5.22 -8.26
CA TYR A 57 -8.05 4.88 -7.94
C TYR A 57 -7.93 4.46 -6.48
N ILE A 58 -7.50 3.23 -6.23
CA ILE A 58 -7.39 2.64 -4.89
C ILE A 58 -5.90 2.40 -4.56
N PRO A 59 -5.18 3.39 -4.01
CA PRO A 59 -3.80 3.21 -3.57
C PRO A 59 -3.72 2.45 -2.25
N MET A 60 -2.51 2.05 -1.84
CA MET A 60 -2.30 1.57 -0.48
C MET A 60 -2.54 2.68 0.54
N SER A 61 -2.85 2.28 1.79
CA SER A 61 -3.07 3.17 2.94
C SER A 61 -2.16 4.40 2.93
N SER A 62 -2.76 5.59 3.11
CA SER A 62 -2.03 6.86 3.22
C SER A 62 -1.02 6.89 4.36
N GLY A 63 -1.20 6.09 5.41
CA GLY A 63 -0.25 5.97 6.51
C GLY A 63 1.01 5.17 6.17
N LEU A 64 1.00 4.42 5.05
CA LEU A 64 2.14 3.60 4.62
C LEU A 64 2.84 4.15 3.38
N SER A 65 2.15 4.95 2.56
CA SER A 65 2.70 5.51 1.33
C SER A 65 2.13 6.89 1.03
N GLY A 66 2.97 7.79 0.55
CA GLY A 66 2.56 9.08 0.01
C GLY A 66 1.74 9.01 -1.30
N SER A 67 1.60 7.82 -1.90
CA SER A 67 0.87 7.63 -3.17
C SER A 67 -0.58 8.13 -3.11
N CYS A 68 -1.25 7.92 -1.97
CA CYS A 68 -2.63 8.37 -1.79
C CYS A 68 -2.75 9.88 -1.82
N GLN A 69 -1.89 10.59 -1.06
CA GLN A 69 -1.92 12.04 -1.02
C GLN A 69 -1.53 12.65 -2.38
N ALA A 70 -0.48 12.11 -3.01
CA ALA A 70 -0.09 12.57 -4.34
C ALA A 70 -1.21 12.40 -5.36
N ALA A 71 -1.88 11.24 -5.36
CA ALA A 71 -3.01 11.00 -6.25
C ALA A 71 -4.20 11.93 -5.95
N LYS A 72 -4.51 12.22 -4.69
CA LYS A 72 -5.59 13.16 -4.32
C LYS A 72 -5.30 14.57 -4.87
N THR A 73 -4.07 15.06 -4.71
CA THR A 73 -3.68 16.36 -5.25
C THR A 73 -3.78 16.39 -6.78
N LEU A 74 -3.30 15.36 -7.47
CA LEU A 74 -3.40 15.28 -8.93
C LEU A 74 -4.85 15.13 -9.42
N ALA A 75 -5.71 14.47 -8.66
CA ALA A 75 -7.11 14.27 -9.02
C ALA A 75 -7.92 15.57 -9.03
N GLU A 76 -7.45 16.63 -8.37
CA GLU A 76 -8.08 17.96 -8.39
C GLU A 76 -8.16 18.55 -9.81
N ASP A 77 -7.20 18.21 -10.69
CA ASP A 77 -7.15 18.67 -12.07
C ASP A 77 -8.10 17.93 -13.02
N TYR A 78 -8.86 16.96 -12.51
CA TYR A 78 -9.73 16.07 -13.33
C TYR A 78 -11.24 16.30 -13.14
N ASP A 79 -11.65 17.44 -12.60
CA ASP A 79 -13.07 17.83 -12.45
C ASP A 79 -13.96 16.75 -11.80
N GLY A 80 -13.42 16.02 -10.84
CA GLY A 80 -14.13 14.94 -10.14
C GLY A 80 -14.21 13.61 -10.88
N ARG A 81 -13.67 13.50 -12.08
CA ARG A 81 -13.63 12.27 -12.87
C ARG A 81 -12.67 11.22 -12.31
N VAL A 82 -11.69 11.63 -11.48
CA VAL A 82 -10.76 10.74 -10.78
C VAL A 82 -11.11 10.72 -9.30
N GLN A 83 -11.61 9.60 -8.80
CA GLN A 83 -11.96 9.42 -7.40
C GLN A 83 -10.88 8.58 -6.69
N VAL A 84 -10.16 9.19 -5.76
CA VAL A 84 -9.07 8.53 -5.00
C VAL A 84 -9.60 8.03 -3.67
N VAL A 85 -9.52 6.73 -3.44
CA VAL A 85 -10.02 6.05 -2.23
C VAL A 85 -8.90 5.89 -1.21
N ASP A 86 -9.05 6.45 -0.02
CA ASP A 86 -8.17 6.21 1.13
C ASP A 86 -8.87 5.35 2.19
N ASN A 87 -9.03 4.08 1.93
CA ASN A 87 -9.67 3.16 2.86
C ASN A 87 -8.69 2.41 3.77
N LYS A 88 -7.47 2.91 3.93
CA LYS A 88 -6.47 2.44 4.90
C LYS A 88 -6.09 0.96 4.74
N ARG A 89 -6.17 0.42 3.53
CA ARG A 89 -5.95 -1.00 3.25
C ARG A 89 -4.65 -1.24 2.47
N ILE A 90 -4.17 -2.47 2.55
CA ILE A 90 -3.02 -2.99 1.79
C ILE A 90 -3.25 -4.46 1.44
N SER A 91 -2.43 -5.02 0.55
CA SER A 91 -2.35 -6.46 0.27
C SER A 91 -3.73 -7.06 -0.01
N VAL A 92 -4.09 -8.15 0.66
CA VAL A 92 -5.35 -8.88 0.44
C VAL A 92 -6.59 -8.03 0.72
N THR A 93 -6.55 -7.15 1.72
CA THR A 93 -7.68 -6.26 2.02
C THR A 93 -7.85 -5.18 0.95
N MET A 94 -6.76 -4.67 0.37
CA MET A 94 -6.82 -3.75 -0.77
C MET A 94 -7.34 -4.46 -2.04
N ARG A 95 -6.92 -5.71 -2.28
CA ARG A 95 -7.49 -6.52 -3.37
C ARG A 95 -9.01 -6.68 -3.20
N ASN A 96 -9.49 -6.93 -1.98
CA ASN A 96 -10.92 -7.00 -1.72
C ASN A 96 -11.62 -5.68 -2.04
N SER A 97 -11.03 -4.53 -1.67
CA SER A 97 -11.57 -3.21 -2.04
C SER A 97 -11.75 -3.04 -3.54
N VAL A 98 -10.80 -3.52 -4.35
CA VAL A 98 -10.94 -3.49 -5.83
C VAL A 98 -12.10 -4.37 -6.28
N LEU A 99 -12.27 -5.56 -5.70
CA LEU A 99 -13.39 -6.44 -6.04
C LEU A 99 -14.74 -5.85 -5.62
N ASP A 100 -14.79 -5.17 -4.48
CA ASP A 100 -15.99 -4.48 -4.01
C ASP A 100 -16.32 -3.27 -4.90
N ALA A 101 -15.31 -2.48 -5.30
CA ALA A 101 -15.50 -1.40 -6.28
C ALA A 101 -16.11 -1.93 -7.60
N LEU A 102 -15.60 -3.05 -8.11
CA LEU A 102 -16.13 -3.67 -9.32
C LEU A 102 -17.58 -4.15 -9.16
N ARG A 103 -17.96 -4.67 -7.98
CA ARG A 103 -19.35 -5.07 -7.69
C ARG A 103 -20.27 -3.85 -7.64
N LEU A 104 -19.82 -2.78 -6.96
CA LEU A 104 -20.56 -1.53 -6.86
C LEU A 104 -20.77 -0.88 -8.24
N ALA A 105 -19.73 -0.82 -9.07
CA ALA A 105 -19.83 -0.32 -10.44
C ALA A 105 -20.83 -1.14 -11.27
N LYS A 106 -20.79 -2.48 -11.18
CA LYS A 106 -21.78 -3.36 -11.85
C LYS A 106 -23.20 -3.18 -11.33
N SER A 107 -23.39 -2.68 -10.10
CA SER A 107 -24.71 -2.33 -9.56
C SER A 107 -25.18 -0.92 -9.91
N GLY A 108 -24.43 -0.19 -10.75
CA GLY A 108 -24.79 1.14 -11.24
C GLY A 108 -24.29 2.30 -10.37
N LYS A 109 -23.39 2.06 -9.41
CA LYS A 109 -22.78 3.13 -8.62
C LYS A 109 -21.76 3.89 -9.44
N ASN A 110 -21.75 5.22 -9.36
CA ASN A 110 -20.72 6.07 -9.94
C ASN A 110 -19.44 6.09 -9.09
N ALA A 111 -18.35 6.66 -9.61
CA ALA A 111 -17.06 6.64 -8.95
C ALA A 111 -17.07 7.37 -7.58
N ALA A 112 -17.82 8.45 -7.44
CA ALA A 112 -17.91 9.19 -6.17
C ALA A 112 -18.64 8.37 -5.08
N GLU A 113 -19.75 7.71 -5.42
CA GLU A 113 -20.46 6.82 -4.51
C GLU A 113 -19.60 5.62 -4.11
N ILE A 114 -18.85 5.04 -5.06
CA ILE A 114 -17.92 3.93 -4.77
C ILE A 114 -16.84 4.37 -3.80
N ARG A 115 -16.23 5.55 -4.01
CA ARG A 115 -15.24 6.10 -3.08
C ARG A 115 -15.83 6.22 -1.69
N GLU A 116 -16.99 6.85 -1.55
CA GLU A 116 -17.63 7.08 -0.26
C GLU A 116 -17.90 5.77 0.48
N ILE A 117 -18.48 4.78 -0.18
CA ILE A 117 -18.78 3.46 0.41
C ILE A 117 -17.49 2.77 0.87
N LEU A 118 -16.43 2.76 0.05
CA LEU A 118 -15.18 2.12 0.40
C LEU A 118 -14.43 2.83 1.53
N GLU A 119 -14.54 4.15 1.64
CA GLU A 119 -13.93 4.92 2.72
C GLU A 119 -14.71 4.75 4.05
N GLN A 120 -16.05 4.67 4.00
CA GLN A 120 -16.88 4.34 5.17
C GLN A 120 -16.56 2.94 5.73
N ASP A 121 -16.21 1.98 4.85
CA ASP A 121 -15.84 0.61 5.22
C ASP A 121 -14.37 0.45 5.64
N ALA A 122 -13.60 1.53 5.75
CA ALA A 122 -12.15 1.51 5.96
C ALA A 122 -11.74 0.67 7.18
N PHE A 123 -12.46 0.80 8.29
CA PHE A 123 -12.12 0.17 9.57
C PHE A 123 -12.85 -1.14 9.84
N ASN A 124 -13.64 -1.65 8.91
CA ASN A 124 -14.33 -2.92 9.05
C ASN A 124 -13.44 -4.14 8.71
N THR A 125 -12.18 -3.89 8.38
CA THR A 125 -11.18 -4.94 8.10
C THR A 125 -9.88 -4.65 8.82
N SER A 126 -9.17 -5.74 9.15
CA SER A 126 -7.81 -5.68 9.68
C SER A 126 -6.93 -6.67 8.93
N ILE A 127 -5.64 -6.35 8.85
CA ILE A 127 -4.62 -7.29 8.38
C ILE A 127 -3.59 -7.49 9.49
N TYR A 128 -3.23 -8.74 9.71
CA TYR A 128 -2.20 -9.14 10.67
C TYR A 128 -1.00 -9.68 9.91
N ILE A 129 0.18 -9.22 10.27
CA ILE A 129 1.43 -9.55 9.59
C ILE A 129 2.43 -10.07 10.61
N MET A 130 2.84 -11.33 10.47
CA MET A 130 3.96 -11.88 11.23
C MET A 130 5.25 -11.69 10.43
N LEU A 131 6.29 -11.20 11.08
CA LEU A 131 7.55 -10.86 10.45
C LEU A 131 8.73 -11.55 11.14
N ASP A 132 9.73 -11.90 10.36
CA ASP A 132 11.02 -12.37 10.89
C ASP A 132 11.89 -11.21 11.38
N THR A 133 11.74 -10.03 10.79
CA THR A 133 12.47 -8.82 11.17
C THR A 133 11.64 -7.57 10.97
N LEU A 134 11.77 -6.62 11.89
CA LEU A 134 11.18 -5.29 11.78
C LEU A 134 12.14 -4.26 11.15
N TYR A 135 13.36 -4.67 10.81
CA TYR A 135 14.42 -3.77 10.37
C TYR A 135 13.99 -2.86 9.21
N TYR A 136 13.44 -3.45 8.14
CA TYR A 136 13.05 -2.69 6.94
C TYR A 136 11.86 -1.76 7.18
N LEU A 137 10.88 -2.19 7.97
CA LEU A 137 9.71 -1.37 8.31
C LEU A 137 10.10 -0.21 9.24
N LYS A 138 10.99 -0.45 10.20
CA LYS A 138 11.54 0.59 11.06
C LYS A 138 12.34 1.61 10.24
N LYS A 139 13.25 1.14 9.38
CA LYS A 139 14.03 1.97 8.48
C LYS A 139 13.14 2.83 7.57
N GLY A 140 12.05 2.25 7.07
CA GLY A 140 11.08 2.94 6.23
C GLY A 140 10.10 3.86 6.98
N GLY A 141 10.05 3.82 8.31
CA GLY A 141 9.09 4.61 9.09
C GLY A 141 7.62 4.17 8.96
N ARG A 142 7.36 2.90 8.58
CA ARG A 142 6.01 2.35 8.36
C ARG A 142 5.42 1.65 9.57
N ILE A 143 6.10 1.68 10.71
CA ILE A 143 5.60 1.14 11.97
C ILE A 143 5.55 2.24 13.04
N THR A 144 4.67 2.03 14.03
CA THR A 144 4.60 2.90 15.22
C THR A 144 5.85 2.74 16.09
N PRO A 145 6.18 3.71 16.96
CA PRO A 145 7.26 3.56 17.94
C PRO A 145 7.07 2.34 18.85
N ALA A 146 5.83 2.02 19.23
CA ALA A 146 5.49 0.84 20.03
C ALA A 146 5.83 -0.46 19.30
N ALA A 147 5.48 -0.57 18.01
CA ALA A 147 5.83 -1.70 17.17
C ALA A 147 7.35 -1.80 16.97
N ALA A 148 8.05 -0.67 16.80
CA ALA A 148 9.50 -0.65 16.65
C ALA A 148 10.24 -1.20 17.89
N ALA A 149 9.71 -0.97 19.09
CA ALA A 149 10.25 -1.48 20.34
C ALA A 149 10.20 -3.02 20.45
N LEU A 150 9.24 -3.68 19.76
CA LEU A 150 9.16 -5.14 19.73
C LEU A 150 10.37 -5.80 19.04
N GLY A 151 10.99 -5.11 18.08
CA GLY A 151 12.13 -5.62 17.31
C GLY A 151 13.41 -5.80 18.13
N THR A 152 13.47 -5.30 19.36
CA THR A 152 14.60 -5.46 20.28
C THR A 152 14.55 -6.77 21.08
N LEU A 153 13.44 -7.51 21.01
CA LEU A 153 13.23 -8.73 21.78
C LEU A 153 13.77 -9.93 20.99
N LEU A 154 14.89 -10.46 21.44
CA LEU A 154 15.51 -11.66 20.88
C LEU A 154 14.56 -12.86 20.90
N LYS A 155 14.52 -13.61 19.79
CA LYS A 155 13.76 -14.86 19.61
C LYS A 155 12.22 -14.73 19.63
N LEU A 156 11.66 -13.52 19.50
CA LEU A 156 10.22 -13.33 19.33
C LEU A 156 9.90 -12.90 17.89
N LYS A 157 8.80 -13.45 17.38
CA LYS A 157 8.25 -13.04 16.09
C LYS A 157 7.15 -12.02 16.36
N PRO A 158 7.33 -10.76 15.97
CA PRO A 158 6.32 -9.74 16.15
C PRO A 158 5.15 -9.99 15.19
N ILE A 159 3.95 -9.83 15.70
CA ILE A 159 2.73 -9.77 14.92
C ILE A 159 2.26 -8.33 14.96
N LEU A 160 2.22 -7.71 13.78
CA LEU A 160 1.73 -6.36 13.60
C LEU A 160 0.31 -6.38 13.05
N GLN A 161 -0.45 -5.37 13.38
CA GLN A 161 -1.79 -5.11 12.84
C GLN A 161 -1.76 -3.82 12.04
N LEU A 162 -2.39 -3.81 10.88
CA LEU A 162 -2.81 -2.59 10.22
C LEU A 162 -4.30 -2.40 10.46
N HIS A 163 -4.60 -1.39 11.29
CA HIS A 163 -5.95 -0.90 11.54
C HIS A 163 -5.86 0.62 11.62
N GLY A 164 -5.98 1.27 10.47
CA GLY A 164 -5.76 2.71 10.36
C GLY A 164 -4.51 3.07 9.57
N GLU A 165 -3.62 3.92 10.13
CA GLU A 165 -2.57 4.57 9.34
C GLU A 165 -1.27 3.78 9.21
N LYS A 166 -0.73 3.26 10.32
CA LYS A 166 0.56 2.57 10.36
C LYS A 166 0.41 1.17 10.92
N LEU A 167 1.42 0.35 10.64
CA LEU A 167 1.54 -0.95 11.28
C LEU A 167 1.85 -0.75 12.77
N ASP A 168 0.98 -1.29 13.63
CA ASP A 168 1.12 -1.22 15.07
C ASP A 168 1.33 -2.61 15.69
N ALA A 169 1.79 -2.63 16.94
CA ALA A 169 2.02 -3.84 17.70
C ALA A 169 0.70 -4.52 18.06
N PHE A 170 0.52 -5.77 17.68
CA PHE A 170 -0.64 -6.56 18.08
C PHE A 170 -0.28 -7.64 19.07
N ALA A 171 0.66 -8.51 18.75
CA ALA A 171 1.04 -9.64 19.57
C ALA A 171 2.51 -10.06 19.34
N LYS A 172 2.96 -11.02 20.14
CA LYS A 172 4.27 -11.65 20.05
C LYS A 172 4.09 -13.17 20.06
N ALA A 173 4.72 -13.84 19.12
CA ALA A 173 4.78 -15.31 19.08
C ALA A 173 6.23 -15.78 19.25
N ARG A 174 6.43 -17.00 19.76
CA ARG A 174 7.74 -17.65 19.79
C ARG A 174 7.98 -18.48 18.54
N THR A 175 6.93 -19.02 17.97
CA THR A 175 6.96 -19.86 16.77
C THR A 175 5.82 -19.48 15.83
N ILE A 176 5.89 -19.95 14.58
CA ILE A 176 4.82 -19.76 13.58
C ILE A 176 3.55 -20.57 13.96
N MET A 177 3.68 -21.56 14.83
CA MET A 177 2.60 -22.47 15.24
C MET A 177 1.87 -22.04 16.51
N GLN A 178 2.16 -20.86 17.04
CA GLN A 178 1.44 -20.21 18.13
C GLN A 178 0.42 -19.20 17.57
#